data_824fe711bdc4ba35a13454099f6577be
#
_entry.id   824fe711bdc4ba35a13454099f6577be
#
_cell.length_a   1.000
_cell.length_b   1.000
_cell.length_c   1.000
_cell.angle_alpha   90.00
_cell.angle_beta   90.00
_cell.angle_gamma   90.00
#
_symmetry.space_group_name_H-M   'P 1'
#
loop_
_entity.id
_entity.type
_entity.pdbx_description
1 polymer ?
#
loop_
_entity_poly.entity_id
_entity_poly.type
_entity_poly.pdbx_seq_one_letter_code
_entity_poly.pdbx_strand_id
1 'polypeptide(L)'
;MRTDTQIVVISFFRFKGIFQKIWAFSQMGFARKKLKNIKEISFFKLFGSGTGEGFTPYPNTSVYAILSVWNDLNIAEKSILEREIYEKYRAKSVENWNVFLTPISSKGYWDKINPFDPIKKETILEEKMLAALTRATIKPKIMLKFWSRVPAISKV
;
A
#
# COMPACT_ATOMS: atom_id res chain seq x y z
N MET A 1 -8.54 17.90 -22.39
CA MET A 1 -8.18 18.33 -21.04
C MET A 1 -7.71 17.09 -20.29
N ARG A 2 -6.40 16.90 -20.11
CA ARG A 2 -5.89 15.87 -19.18
C ARG A 2 -6.19 16.40 -17.77
N THR A 3 -7.15 15.84 -17.11
CA THR A 3 -7.26 16.00 -15.67
C THR A 3 -6.15 15.13 -15.09
N ASP A 4 -5.06 15.76 -14.65
CA ASP A 4 -3.98 15.09 -13.90
C ASP A 4 -4.55 14.64 -12.55
N THR A 5 -5.37 13.61 -12.59
CA THR A 5 -5.96 13.04 -11.37
C THR A 5 -4.94 12.10 -10.76
N GLN A 6 -4.53 12.41 -9.55
CA GLN A 6 -3.62 11.55 -8.79
C GLN A 6 -4.22 10.16 -8.60
N ILE A 7 -3.41 9.14 -8.82
CA ILE A 7 -3.78 7.73 -8.63
C ILE A 7 -2.90 7.10 -7.54
N VAL A 8 -3.52 6.45 -6.60
CA VAL A 8 -2.86 5.63 -5.59
C VAL A 8 -3.03 4.17 -5.98
N VAL A 9 -1.93 3.46 -6.13
CA VAL A 9 -1.97 2.03 -6.41
C VAL A 9 -1.43 1.26 -5.22
N ILE A 10 -2.17 0.23 -4.81
CA ILE A 10 -1.72 -0.74 -3.81
C ILE A 10 -1.56 -2.08 -4.53
N SER A 11 -0.32 -2.52 -4.70
CA SER A 11 0.03 -3.80 -5.31
C SER A 11 0.32 -4.81 -4.20
N PHE A 12 -0.54 -5.83 -4.07
CA PHE A 12 -0.37 -6.93 -3.12
C PHE A 12 0.29 -8.12 -3.80
N PHE A 13 1.18 -8.79 -3.08
CA PHE A 13 1.91 -9.97 -3.55
C PHE A 13 1.90 -11.05 -2.48
N ARG A 14 1.48 -12.26 -2.85
CA ARG A 14 1.51 -13.43 -1.96
C ARG A 14 2.63 -14.38 -2.37
N PHE A 15 3.48 -14.72 -1.41
CA PHE A 15 4.64 -15.58 -1.61
C PHE A 15 4.42 -16.94 -0.93
N LYS A 16 4.80 -18.02 -1.63
CA LYS A 16 4.78 -19.40 -1.12
C LYS A 16 6.21 -19.94 -1.09
N GLY A 17 6.53 -20.68 -0.04
CA GLY A 17 7.88 -21.22 0.14
C GLY A 17 8.80 -20.26 0.90
N ILE A 18 9.78 -20.85 1.59
CA ILE A 18 10.64 -20.13 2.54
C ILE A 18 11.58 -19.13 1.82
N PHE A 19 12.16 -19.52 0.70
CA PHE A 19 13.10 -18.68 -0.04
C PHE A 19 12.43 -17.43 -0.62
N GLN A 20 11.19 -17.56 -1.15
CA GLN A 20 10.42 -16.44 -1.66
C GLN A 20 10.01 -15.48 -0.54
N LYS A 21 9.66 -16.00 0.63
CA LYS A 21 9.33 -15.18 1.82
C LYS A 21 10.55 -14.43 2.34
N ILE A 22 11.72 -15.07 2.43
CA ILE A 22 12.98 -14.42 2.80
C ILE A 22 13.32 -13.32 1.79
N TRP A 23 13.21 -13.61 0.49
CA TRP A 23 13.42 -12.63 -0.55
C TRP A 23 12.47 -11.44 -0.40
N ALA A 24 11.16 -11.69 -0.24
CA ALA A 24 10.15 -10.64 -0.06
C ALA A 24 10.44 -9.77 1.18
N PHE A 25 10.83 -10.38 2.29
CA PHE A 25 11.24 -9.66 3.49
C PHE A 25 12.46 -8.78 3.23
N SER A 26 13.48 -9.28 2.54
CA SER A 26 14.67 -8.50 2.19
C SER A 26 14.34 -7.28 1.32
N GLN A 27 13.30 -7.38 0.48
CA GLN A 27 12.84 -6.25 -0.35
C GLN A 27 12.26 -5.09 0.47
N MET A 28 11.86 -5.30 1.73
CA MET A 28 11.44 -4.20 2.61
C MET A 28 12.56 -3.13 2.79
N GLY A 29 13.82 -3.53 2.60
CA GLY A 29 14.97 -2.64 2.53
C GLY A 29 15.38 -2.30 1.09
N PHE A 30 15.70 -3.31 0.29
CA PHE A 30 16.33 -3.14 -1.02
C PHE A 30 15.43 -2.50 -2.08
N ALA A 31 14.12 -2.76 -2.06
CA ALA A 31 13.19 -2.18 -3.02
C ALA A 31 13.06 -0.65 -2.89
N ARG A 32 13.34 -0.09 -1.71
CA ARG A 32 13.23 1.37 -1.47
C ARG A 32 14.07 2.18 -2.46
N LYS A 33 15.33 1.78 -2.69
CA LYS A 33 16.21 2.48 -3.62
C LYS A 33 15.67 2.42 -5.05
N LYS A 34 15.17 1.26 -5.47
CA LYS A 34 14.63 1.07 -6.82
C LYS A 34 13.36 1.89 -7.05
N LEU A 35 12.43 1.88 -6.08
CA LEU A 35 11.19 2.67 -6.15
C LEU A 35 11.48 4.17 -6.13
N LYS A 36 12.45 4.64 -5.32
CA LYS A 36 12.86 6.04 -5.28
C LYS A 36 13.43 6.55 -6.62
N ASN A 37 14.01 5.66 -7.43
CA ASN A 37 14.57 6.00 -8.73
C ASN A 37 13.51 6.10 -9.84
N ILE A 38 12.26 5.73 -9.57
CA ILE A 38 11.15 5.90 -10.52
C ILE A 38 10.61 7.32 -10.34
N LYS A 39 10.95 8.20 -11.28
CA LYS A 39 10.63 9.64 -11.20
C LYS A 39 9.12 9.93 -11.21
N GLU A 40 8.35 9.05 -11.80
CA GLU A 40 6.90 9.16 -11.95
C GLU A 40 6.14 8.80 -10.66
N ILE A 41 6.83 8.19 -9.67
CA ILE A 41 6.28 7.93 -8.33
C ILE A 41 6.54 9.15 -7.46
N SER A 42 5.47 9.85 -7.06
CA SER A 42 5.55 11.00 -6.14
C SER A 42 5.73 10.58 -4.68
N PHE A 43 5.19 9.41 -4.32
CA PHE A 43 5.31 8.83 -2.98
C PHE A 43 5.16 7.31 -3.03
N PHE A 44 5.81 6.60 -2.12
CA PHE A 44 5.62 5.16 -1.96
C PHE A 44 5.82 4.70 -0.53
N LYS A 45 5.21 3.56 -0.21
CA LYS A 45 5.42 2.81 1.03
C LYS A 45 5.43 1.31 0.77
N LEU A 46 6.24 0.61 1.54
CA LEU A 46 6.27 -0.84 1.59
C LEU A 46 5.56 -1.31 2.86
N PHE A 47 4.68 -2.29 2.73
CA PHE A 47 3.92 -2.86 3.83
C PHE A 47 4.16 -4.37 3.93
N GLY A 48 4.28 -4.86 5.17
CA GLY A 48 3.94 -6.22 5.51
C GLY A 48 2.47 -6.31 5.88
N SER A 49 1.95 -7.50 6.08
CA SER A 49 0.60 -7.73 6.57
C SER A 49 0.59 -8.45 7.92
N GLY A 50 -0.54 -8.41 8.62
CA GLY A 50 -0.81 -9.21 9.80
C GLY A 50 -1.51 -10.52 9.45
N THR A 51 -1.61 -11.43 10.40
CA THR A 51 -2.38 -12.67 10.28
C THR A 51 -3.78 -12.49 10.85
N GLY A 52 -4.78 -13.19 10.27
CA GLY A 52 -6.16 -13.14 10.73
C GLY A 52 -6.88 -11.84 10.40
N GLU A 53 -8.05 -11.64 11.00
CA GLU A 53 -8.86 -10.44 10.86
C GLU A 53 -8.47 -9.40 11.91
N GLY A 54 -8.56 -8.12 11.56
CA GLY A 54 -8.24 -7.00 12.45
C GLY A 54 -6.75 -6.77 12.64
N PHE A 55 -6.39 -6.08 13.72
CA PHE A 55 -5.02 -5.68 14.01
C PHE A 55 -4.31 -6.72 14.88
N THR A 56 -3.79 -7.78 14.29
CA THR A 56 -3.04 -8.79 15.06
C THR A 56 -1.57 -8.40 15.22
N PRO A 57 -0.91 -8.76 16.34
CA PRO A 57 0.52 -8.54 16.53
C PRO A 57 1.39 -9.49 15.72
N TYR A 58 0.81 -10.55 15.18
CA TYR A 58 1.55 -11.58 14.46
C TYR A 58 1.70 -11.22 12.98
N PRO A 59 2.94 -11.10 12.47
CA PRO A 59 3.18 -10.79 11.07
C PRO A 59 2.82 -11.97 10.17
N ASN A 60 2.19 -11.66 9.04
CA ASN A 60 2.03 -12.60 7.94
C ASN A 60 3.24 -12.47 7.00
N THR A 61 4.15 -13.41 7.09
CA THR A 61 5.36 -13.42 6.26
C THR A 61 5.12 -13.79 4.80
N SER A 62 3.88 -14.08 4.43
CA SER A 62 3.51 -14.50 3.07
C SER A 62 2.97 -13.36 2.21
N VAL A 63 2.49 -12.26 2.79
CA VAL A 63 1.85 -11.18 2.03
C VAL A 63 2.54 -9.85 2.30
N TYR A 64 2.94 -9.20 1.21
CA TYR A 64 3.54 -7.87 1.21
C TYR A 64 2.83 -6.98 0.21
N ALA A 65 2.91 -5.66 0.42
CA ALA A 65 2.31 -4.71 -0.49
C ALA A 65 3.23 -3.51 -0.77
N ILE A 66 3.07 -2.94 -1.96
CA ILE A 66 3.67 -1.68 -2.38
C ILE A 66 2.52 -0.69 -2.60
N LEU A 67 2.47 0.38 -1.79
CA LEU A 67 1.66 1.54 -2.10
C LEU A 67 2.51 2.51 -2.90
N SER A 68 2.00 2.99 -4.02
CA SER A 68 2.65 3.98 -4.87
C SER A 68 1.65 5.04 -5.32
N VAL A 69 2.10 6.28 -5.41
CA VAL A 69 1.29 7.45 -5.78
C VAL A 69 1.80 8.01 -7.09
N TRP A 70 0.92 8.18 -8.06
CA TRP A 70 1.19 8.55 -9.44
C TRP A 70 0.33 9.74 -9.88
N ASN A 71 0.81 10.53 -10.82
CA ASN A 71 0.06 11.67 -11.34
C ASN A 71 -0.75 11.33 -12.61
N ASP A 72 -0.63 10.11 -13.12
CA ASP A 72 -1.34 9.66 -14.33
C ASP A 72 -1.62 8.15 -14.26
N LEU A 73 -2.85 7.74 -14.61
CA LEU A 73 -3.28 6.35 -14.57
C LEU A 73 -2.53 5.48 -15.59
N ASN A 74 -2.37 5.96 -16.82
CA ASN A 74 -1.71 5.17 -17.87
C ASN A 74 -0.24 4.93 -17.54
N ILE A 75 0.42 5.93 -16.95
CA ILE A 75 1.80 5.81 -16.48
C ILE A 75 1.88 4.80 -15.33
N ALA A 76 0.94 4.84 -14.40
CA ALA A 76 0.86 3.88 -13.29
C ALA A 76 0.68 2.44 -13.80
N GLU A 77 -0.31 2.20 -14.67
CA GLU A 77 -0.59 0.88 -15.26
C GLU A 77 0.61 0.35 -16.01
N LYS A 78 1.17 1.14 -16.93
CA LYS A 78 2.36 0.77 -17.69
C LYS A 78 3.54 0.45 -16.78
N SER A 79 3.81 1.30 -15.79
CA SER A 79 4.94 1.11 -14.87
C SER A 79 4.79 -0.15 -14.01
N ILE A 80 3.59 -0.45 -13.53
CA ILE A 80 3.31 -1.67 -12.76
C ILE A 80 3.48 -2.92 -13.63
N LEU A 81 3.17 -2.84 -14.92
CA LEU A 81 3.34 -3.96 -15.85
C LEU A 81 4.80 -4.16 -16.27
N GLU A 82 5.53 -3.09 -16.56
CA GLU A 82 6.81 -3.16 -17.30
C GLU A 82 8.06 -2.89 -16.43
N ARG A 83 7.93 -2.24 -15.27
CA ARG A 83 9.12 -1.93 -14.47
C ARG A 83 9.67 -3.18 -13.79
N GLU A 84 10.97 -3.36 -13.90
CA GLU A 84 11.72 -4.51 -13.36
C GLU A 84 11.39 -4.85 -11.91
N ILE A 85 11.15 -3.83 -11.06
CA ILE A 85 10.82 -4.04 -9.64
C ILE A 85 9.50 -4.81 -9.49
N TYR A 86 8.44 -4.41 -10.22
CA TYR A 86 7.14 -5.07 -10.17
C TYR A 86 7.18 -6.45 -10.85
N GLU A 87 7.91 -6.59 -11.96
CA GLU A 87 8.13 -7.88 -12.62
C GLU A 87 8.80 -8.89 -11.67
N LYS A 88 9.83 -8.47 -10.93
CA LYS A 88 10.50 -9.34 -9.94
C LYS A 88 9.57 -9.77 -8.82
N TYR A 89 8.70 -8.89 -8.34
CA TYR A 89 7.69 -9.26 -7.34
C TYR A 89 6.69 -10.25 -7.91
N ARG A 90 6.17 -10.03 -9.12
CA ARG A 90 5.24 -10.97 -9.79
C ARG A 90 5.88 -12.33 -10.05
N ALA A 91 7.08 -12.35 -10.62
CA ALA A 91 7.78 -13.61 -10.94
C ALA A 91 8.02 -14.51 -9.72
N LYS A 92 8.13 -13.94 -8.52
CA LYS A 92 8.37 -14.68 -7.28
C LYS A 92 7.11 -14.91 -6.44
N SER A 93 6.03 -14.21 -6.72
CA SER A 93 4.75 -14.38 -6.05
C SER A 93 3.91 -15.47 -6.70
N VAL A 94 3.02 -16.08 -5.94
CA VAL A 94 2.01 -17.02 -6.44
C VAL A 94 0.69 -16.33 -6.76
N GLU A 95 0.55 -15.09 -6.29
CA GLU A 95 -0.65 -14.28 -6.51
C GLU A 95 -0.26 -12.79 -6.45
N ASN A 96 -0.81 -12.01 -7.35
CA ASN A 96 -0.67 -10.56 -7.40
C ASN A 96 -2.04 -9.90 -7.61
N TRP A 97 -2.30 -8.87 -6.84
CA TRP A 97 -3.51 -8.06 -6.97
C TRP A 97 -3.17 -6.58 -6.89
N ASN A 98 -3.64 -5.79 -7.85
CA ASN A 98 -3.43 -4.35 -7.91
C ASN A 98 -4.76 -3.64 -7.73
N VAL A 99 -4.81 -2.69 -6.80
CA VAL A 99 -5.98 -1.84 -6.52
C VAL A 99 -5.62 -0.42 -6.91
N PHE A 100 -6.39 0.17 -7.80
CA PHE A 100 -6.26 1.54 -8.24
C PHE A 100 -7.30 2.41 -7.54
N LEU A 101 -6.86 3.45 -6.86
CA LEU A 101 -7.68 4.30 -6.02
C LEU A 101 -7.47 5.76 -6.42
N THR A 102 -8.57 6.52 -6.49
CA THR A 102 -8.53 7.97 -6.61
C THR A 102 -8.75 8.57 -5.22
N PRO A 103 -7.83 9.39 -4.71
CA PRO A 103 -8.03 10.04 -3.42
C PRO A 103 -9.24 10.99 -3.47
N ILE A 104 -10.17 10.84 -2.53
CA ILE A 104 -11.34 11.72 -2.38
C ILE A 104 -11.29 12.53 -1.09
N SER A 105 -10.51 12.07 -0.10
CA SER A 105 -10.26 12.77 1.14
C SER A 105 -8.93 12.31 1.73
N SER A 106 -8.18 13.21 2.31
CA SER A 106 -6.95 12.90 3.02
C SER A 106 -6.80 13.75 4.26
N LYS A 107 -6.42 13.15 5.37
CA LYS A 107 -6.11 13.82 6.65
C LYS A 107 -4.84 13.26 7.25
N GLY A 108 -4.00 14.14 7.77
CA GLY A 108 -2.77 13.75 8.47
C GLY A 108 -1.55 13.68 7.55
N TYR A 109 -0.47 13.14 8.12
CA TYR A 109 0.84 13.16 7.47
C TYR A 109 1.44 11.75 7.38
N TRP A 110 2.10 11.48 6.27
CA TRP A 110 2.92 10.31 6.02
C TRP A 110 4.37 10.77 5.84
N ASP A 111 5.25 10.42 6.78
CA ASP A 111 6.64 10.92 6.80
C ASP A 111 6.73 12.45 6.69
N LYS A 112 5.91 13.17 7.48
CA LYS A 112 5.83 14.64 7.55
C LYS A 112 5.22 15.33 6.33
N ILE A 113 4.75 14.61 5.32
CA ILE A 113 4.04 15.14 4.17
C ILE A 113 2.63 14.54 4.06
N ASN A 114 1.70 15.22 3.44
CA ASN A 114 0.47 14.62 2.94
C ASN A 114 0.69 14.27 1.46
N PRO A 115 0.82 12.97 1.11
CA PRO A 115 1.15 12.59 -0.27
C PRO A 115 -0.08 12.48 -1.17
N PHE A 116 -1.28 12.65 -0.61
CA PHE A 116 -2.52 12.45 -1.33
C PHE A 116 -3.16 13.79 -1.66
N ASP A 117 -3.50 13.99 -2.93
CA ASP A 117 -4.19 15.16 -3.46
C ASP A 117 -5.63 14.77 -3.84
N PRO A 118 -6.61 15.07 -2.97
CA PRO A 118 -8.00 14.68 -3.18
C PRO A 118 -8.63 15.42 -4.37
N ILE A 119 -9.42 14.69 -5.17
CA ILE A 119 -10.24 15.29 -6.21
C ILE A 119 -11.33 16.19 -5.60
N LYS A 120 -11.82 17.17 -6.37
CA LYS A 120 -12.94 18.02 -5.94
C LYS A 120 -14.20 17.16 -5.75
N LYS A 121 -14.99 17.50 -4.70
CA LYS A 121 -16.21 16.77 -4.35
C LYS A 121 -17.22 16.62 -5.49
N GLU A 122 -17.29 17.61 -6.36
CA GLU A 122 -18.21 17.66 -7.51
C GLU A 122 -17.90 16.56 -8.57
N THR A 123 -16.71 15.97 -8.51
CA THR A 123 -16.27 14.92 -9.44
C THR A 123 -16.59 13.50 -8.92
N ILE A 124 -17.12 13.37 -7.72
CA ILE A 124 -17.43 12.07 -7.11
C ILE A 124 -18.73 11.54 -7.69
N LEU A 125 -18.65 10.45 -8.46
CA LEU A 125 -19.83 9.73 -8.97
C LEU A 125 -20.45 8.88 -7.85
N GLU A 126 -21.78 8.90 -7.71
CA GLU A 126 -22.53 8.36 -6.57
C GLU A 126 -22.41 6.83 -6.34
N GLU A 127 -21.96 6.05 -7.30
CA GLU A 127 -21.98 4.56 -7.24
C GLU A 127 -20.59 3.89 -7.19
N LYS A 128 -19.59 4.49 -6.54
CA LYS A 128 -18.26 3.87 -6.46
C LYS A 128 -18.02 3.21 -5.11
N MET A 129 -17.37 2.04 -5.14
CA MET A 129 -16.85 1.42 -3.94
C MET A 129 -15.83 2.35 -3.28
N LEU A 130 -15.92 2.51 -1.96
CA LEU A 130 -15.03 3.32 -1.17
C LEU A 130 -14.05 2.44 -0.39
N ALA A 131 -12.79 2.84 -0.38
CA ALA A 131 -11.76 2.25 0.47
C ALA A 131 -11.24 3.29 1.46
N ALA A 132 -11.18 2.94 2.74
CA ALA A 132 -10.59 3.77 3.77
C ALA A 132 -9.21 3.19 4.15
N LEU A 133 -8.15 3.99 3.97
CA LEU A 133 -6.80 3.65 4.39
C LEU A 133 -6.45 4.44 5.65
N THR A 134 -6.37 3.76 6.79
CA THR A 134 -6.03 4.38 8.06
C THR A 134 -4.63 3.98 8.49
N ARG A 135 -3.82 4.97 8.87
CA ARG A 135 -2.49 4.77 9.44
C ARG A 135 -2.46 5.30 10.87
N ALA A 136 -2.02 4.45 11.79
CA ALA A 136 -1.74 4.86 13.16
C ALA A 136 -0.29 4.52 13.54
N THR A 137 0.35 5.39 14.32
CA THR A 137 1.65 5.11 14.94
C THR A 137 1.43 4.85 16.43
N ILE A 138 1.66 3.61 16.83
CA ILE A 138 1.46 3.19 18.22
C ILE A 138 2.76 3.47 18.99
N LYS A 139 2.67 4.23 20.09
CA LYS A 139 3.80 4.46 20.97
C LYS A 139 4.21 3.14 21.64
N PRO A 140 5.50 2.76 21.69
CA PRO A 140 5.94 1.48 22.26
C PRO A 140 5.41 1.22 23.68
N LYS A 141 5.33 2.26 24.51
CA LYS A 141 4.84 2.17 25.90
C LYS A 141 3.38 1.69 26.03
N ILE A 142 2.55 1.89 25.00
CA ILE A 142 1.13 1.51 25.03
C ILE A 142 0.79 0.37 24.07
N MET A 143 1.77 -0.19 23.41
CA MET A 143 1.58 -1.22 22.37
C MET A 143 0.88 -2.45 22.90
N LEU A 144 1.27 -2.97 24.06
CA LEU A 144 0.62 -4.13 24.70
C LEU A 144 -0.83 -3.83 25.09
N LYS A 145 -1.09 -2.64 25.65
CA LYS A 145 -2.44 -2.18 26.01
C LYS A 145 -3.31 -1.97 24.78
N PHE A 146 -2.75 -1.51 23.68
CA PHE A 146 -3.44 -1.38 22.40
C PHE A 146 -3.88 -2.76 21.91
N TRP A 147 -2.98 -3.73 21.80
CA TRP A 147 -3.29 -5.07 21.31
C TRP A 147 -4.27 -5.85 22.21
N SER A 148 -4.27 -5.63 23.51
CA SER A 148 -5.25 -6.28 24.39
C SER A 148 -6.69 -5.77 24.18
N ARG A 149 -6.88 -4.57 23.60
CA ARG A 149 -8.20 -3.97 23.35
C ARG A 149 -8.70 -4.13 21.92
N VAL A 150 -7.83 -4.39 20.97
CA VAL A 150 -8.18 -4.50 19.54
C VAL A 150 -9.19 -5.59 19.22
N PRO A 151 -9.13 -6.81 19.81
CA PRO A 151 -10.12 -7.85 19.53
C PRO A 151 -11.57 -7.47 19.85
N ALA A 152 -11.77 -6.55 20.77
CA ALA A 152 -13.10 -6.06 21.14
C ALA A 152 -13.68 -5.08 20.11
N ILE A 153 -12.83 -4.40 19.35
CA ILE A 153 -13.22 -3.36 18.38
C ILE A 153 -13.43 -3.96 16.98
N SER A 154 -12.76 -5.06 16.63
CA SER A 154 -12.85 -5.70 15.31
C SER A 154 -13.99 -6.72 15.17
N LYS A 155 -14.86 -6.83 16.15
CA LYS A 155 -16.05 -7.72 16.15
C LYS A 155 -17.37 -6.98 15.89
N VAL A 156 -17.31 -5.79 15.30
CA VAL A 156 -18.50 -5.01 14.89
C VAL A 156 -18.79 -5.25 13.43
#